data_4aca22c4c2498157327857bdd14eca91
#
_entry.id   4aca22c4c2498157327857bdd14eca91
#
_cell.length_a   1.000
_cell.length_b   1.000
_cell.length_c   1.000
_cell.angle_alpha   90.00
_cell.angle_beta   90.00
_cell.angle_gamma   90.00
#
_symmetry.space_group_name_H-M   'P 1'
#
loop_
_entity.id
_entity.type
_entity.pdbx_description
1 polymer ?
#
loop_
_entity_poly.entity_id
_entity_poly.type
_entity_poly.pdbx_seq_one_letter_code
_entity_poly.pdbx_strand_id
1 'polypeptide(L)'
;MTSPTVAVVMCTYNGEKYLRQQLDSILAQTYPIQELIVQDDCSTDATLAILQEYEAKVPFIQVIENTHNLGFNLNFKTACMRATADLIAISDQDDVWMPEKIQKQVQAIGDYNLCFSAHLRGERMETAHIVSSQYAPEALLFAGIAGHTMLVRREFLQREEIWVDKFFYDWSIAVGAYLYDHRGIVKVDEPLNWHRSHENEAALKQNLDLFPQSKKKPTYQPYLYGFRNYRRLQQKPNWKRFYTFVREHSDPSLYPLLHQMATLMLKNDVISLLKLCRLCMKHRQTIYPVKEKAQGIRGMIRGFFYPFIFSYRCSTFDLKLEFNL
;
A
#
# COMPACT_ATOMS: atom_id res chain seq x y z
N MET A 1 1.52 -18.95 -25.94
CA MET A 1 1.20 -18.91 -24.50
C MET A 1 -0.21 -18.34 -24.37
N THR A 2 -1.07 -18.93 -23.59
CA THR A 2 -2.39 -18.36 -23.29
C THR A 2 -2.22 -17.10 -22.45
N SER A 3 -3.00 -16.07 -22.71
CA SER A 3 -2.99 -14.84 -21.88
C SER A 3 -3.39 -15.20 -20.44
N PRO A 4 -2.74 -14.64 -19.41
CA PRO A 4 -3.08 -14.96 -18.02
C PRO A 4 -4.49 -14.53 -17.67
N THR A 5 -5.16 -15.31 -16.85
CA THR A 5 -6.47 -14.98 -16.31
C THR A 5 -6.36 -13.96 -15.18
N VAL A 6 -7.37 -13.09 -15.02
CA VAL A 6 -7.37 -12.02 -14.02
C VAL A 6 -8.60 -12.08 -13.14
N ALA A 7 -8.39 -12.13 -11.82
CA ALA A 7 -9.38 -11.83 -10.80
C ALA A 7 -9.27 -10.38 -10.36
N VAL A 8 -10.40 -9.77 -10.04
CA VAL A 8 -10.45 -8.54 -9.24
C VAL A 8 -10.94 -8.88 -7.84
N VAL A 9 -10.25 -8.42 -6.82
CA VAL A 9 -10.67 -8.55 -5.41
C VAL A 9 -10.98 -7.17 -4.87
N MET A 10 -12.20 -6.98 -4.42
CA MET A 10 -12.70 -5.74 -3.80
C MET A 10 -13.17 -6.04 -2.38
N CYS A 11 -12.83 -5.16 -1.43
CA CYS A 11 -13.41 -5.16 -0.10
C CYS A 11 -14.30 -3.93 0.09
N THR A 12 -15.46 -4.14 0.72
CA THR A 12 -16.45 -3.07 0.95
C THR A 12 -16.80 -2.93 2.42
N TYR A 13 -17.06 -1.69 2.84
CA TYR A 13 -17.66 -1.32 4.11
C TYR A 13 -18.28 0.07 4.03
N ASN A 14 -19.61 0.15 4.07
CA ASN A 14 -20.36 1.41 3.99
C ASN A 14 -19.94 2.30 2.80
N GLY A 15 -19.94 1.71 1.60
CA GLY A 15 -19.43 2.30 0.35
C GLY A 15 -20.50 2.77 -0.63
N GLU A 16 -21.81 2.77 -0.27
CA GLU A 16 -22.94 2.99 -1.17
C GLU A 16 -22.78 4.18 -2.13
N LYS A 17 -22.10 5.23 -1.65
CA LYS A 17 -21.97 6.50 -2.37
C LYS A 17 -21.17 6.39 -3.67
N TYR A 18 -20.13 5.58 -3.70
CA TYR A 18 -19.19 5.52 -4.82
C TYR A 18 -19.10 4.16 -5.49
N LEU A 19 -19.64 3.12 -4.85
CA LEU A 19 -19.50 1.73 -5.24
C LEU A 19 -19.94 1.44 -6.69
N ARG A 20 -21.08 2.01 -7.14
CA ARG A 20 -21.56 1.81 -8.51
C ARG A 20 -20.56 2.31 -9.54
N GLN A 21 -19.97 3.50 -9.33
CA GLN A 21 -19.00 4.05 -10.26
C GLN A 21 -17.73 3.18 -10.32
N GLN A 22 -17.30 2.65 -9.20
CA GLN A 22 -16.14 1.76 -9.15
C GLN A 22 -16.44 0.43 -9.86
N LEU A 23 -17.58 -0.21 -9.59
CA LEU A 23 -18.00 -1.44 -10.26
C LEU A 23 -18.10 -1.25 -11.78
N ASP A 24 -18.74 -0.16 -12.24
CA ASP A 24 -18.86 0.16 -13.67
C ASP A 24 -17.47 0.33 -14.31
N SER A 25 -16.52 0.97 -13.64
CA SER A 25 -15.16 1.15 -14.14
C SER A 25 -14.36 -0.16 -14.24
N ILE A 26 -14.63 -1.12 -13.35
CA ILE A 26 -14.07 -2.47 -13.41
C ILE A 26 -14.69 -3.26 -14.56
N LEU A 27 -16.00 -3.19 -14.74
CA LEU A 27 -16.71 -3.88 -15.83
C LEU A 27 -16.36 -3.31 -17.21
N ALA A 28 -15.90 -2.05 -17.28
CA ALA A 28 -15.46 -1.39 -18.52
C ALA A 28 -13.98 -1.67 -18.89
N GLN A 29 -13.28 -2.58 -18.19
CA GLN A 29 -11.90 -2.90 -18.52
C GLN A 29 -11.77 -3.54 -19.90
N THR A 30 -10.74 -3.13 -20.66
CA THR A 30 -10.44 -3.68 -21.99
C THR A 30 -9.86 -5.09 -21.96
N TYR A 31 -9.26 -5.48 -20.82
CA TYR A 31 -8.80 -6.85 -20.59
C TYR A 31 -9.90 -7.67 -19.91
N PRO A 32 -10.15 -8.93 -20.35
CA PRO A 32 -11.22 -9.76 -19.78
C PRO A 32 -10.95 -10.07 -18.31
N ILE A 33 -11.93 -9.82 -17.46
CA ILE A 33 -11.94 -10.21 -16.04
C ILE A 33 -12.65 -11.55 -15.93
N GLN A 34 -12.00 -12.55 -15.34
CA GLN A 34 -12.57 -13.88 -15.16
C GLN A 34 -13.47 -13.96 -13.93
N GLU A 35 -13.10 -13.28 -12.86
CA GLU A 35 -13.82 -13.27 -11.59
C GLU A 35 -13.68 -11.91 -10.89
N LEU A 36 -14.76 -11.46 -10.29
CA LEU A 36 -14.80 -10.28 -9.41
C LEU A 36 -15.32 -10.74 -8.04
N ILE A 37 -14.41 -10.89 -7.09
CA ILE A 37 -14.73 -11.28 -5.71
C ILE A 37 -14.91 -10.01 -4.90
N VAL A 38 -16.10 -9.78 -4.37
CA VAL A 38 -16.41 -8.65 -3.52
C VAL A 38 -16.76 -9.14 -2.13
N GLN A 39 -15.94 -8.79 -1.14
CA GLN A 39 -16.16 -9.20 0.25
C GLN A 39 -16.62 -8.01 1.09
N ASP A 40 -17.86 -8.06 1.56
CA ASP A 40 -18.47 -7.03 2.39
C ASP A 40 -18.22 -7.27 3.87
N ASP A 41 -17.72 -6.23 4.55
CA ASP A 41 -17.32 -6.28 5.95
C ASP A 41 -18.42 -5.81 6.91
N CYS A 42 -19.65 -6.33 6.75
CA CYS A 42 -20.85 -5.99 7.51
C CYS A 42 -21.30 -4.53 7.30
N SER A 43 -21.49 -4.12 6.05
CA SER A 43 -22.05 -2.80 5.74
C SER A 43 -23.48 -2.64 6.29
N THR A 44 -23.80 -1.42 6.73
CA THR A 44 -25.11 -1.07 7.32
C THR A 44 -25.89 -0.08 6.44
N ASP A 45 -25.30 0.37 5.35
CA ASP A 45 -25.92 1.22 4.32
C ASP A 45 -26.42 0.37 3.12
N ALA A 46 -26.68 0.97 1.96
CA ALA A 46 -27.15 0.27 0.78
C ALA A 46 -26.05 -0.53 0.03
N THR A 47 -24.82 -0.64 0.56
CA THR A 47 -23.70 -1.32 -0.09
C THR A 47 -24.07 -2.74 -0.53
N LEU A 48 -24.57 -3.57 0.40
CA LEU A 48 -24.89 -4.96 0.12
C LEU A 48 -25.99 -5.10 -0.95
N ALA A 49 -27.03 -4.25 -0.89
CA ALA A 49 -28.10 -4.25 -1.91
C ALA A 49 -27.57 -3.90 -3.30
N ILE A 50 -26.62 -2.95 -3.40
CA ILE A 50 -25.96 -2.61 -4.66
C ILE A 50 -25.16 -3.81 -5.18
N LEU A 51 -24.38 -4.47 -4.33
CA LEU A 51 -23.58 -5.63 -4.71
C LEU A 51 -24.45 -6.78 -5.25
N GLN A 52 -25.54 -7.10 -4.56
CA GLN A 52 -26.50 -8.14 -4.98
C GLN A 52 -27.15 -7.81 -6.34
N GLU A 53 -27.43 -6.52 -6.62
CA GLU A 53 -27.92 -6.08 -7.91
C GLU A 53 -26.92 -6.37 -9.05
N TYR A 54 -25.62 -6.13 -8.84
CA TYR A 54 -24.58 -6.39 -9.82
C TYR A 54 -24.32 -7.90 -9.97
N GLU A 55 -24.27 -8.65 -8.89
CA GLU A 55 -24.11 -10.11 -8.90
C GLU A 55 -25.23 -10.80 -9.73
N ALA A 56 -26.47 -10.36 -9.57
CA ALA A 56 -27.59 -10.89 -10.34
C ALA A 56 -27.50 -10.64 -11.85
N LYS A 57 -26.76 -9.61 -12.28
CA LYS A 57 -26.61 -9.22 -13.69
C LYS A 57 -25.34 -9.73 -14.35
N VAL A 58 -24.28 -9.97 -13.57
CA VAL A 58 -22.93 -10.25 -14.06
C VAL A 58 -22.45 -11.59 -13.49
N PRO A 59 -22.41 -12.67 -14.28
CA PRO A 59 -22.20 -14.04 -13.80
C PRO A 59 -20.85 -14.32 -13.12
N PHE A 60 -19.84 -13.50 -13.36
CA PHE A 60 -18.50 -13.67 -12.75
C PHE A 60 -18.30 -12.83 -11.48
N ILE A 61 -19.31 -12.12 -11.01
CA ILE A 61 -19.28 -11.45 -9.69
C ILE A 61 -19.69 -12.45 -8.63
N GLN A 62 -18.95 -12.48 -7.53
CA GLN A 62 -19.23 -13.23 -6.31
C GLN A 62 -19.23 -12.28 -5.13
N VAL A 63 -20.37 -12.15 -4.48
CA VAL A 63 -20.53 -11.34 -3.27
C VAL A 63 -20.44 -12.23 -2.04
N ILE A 64 -19.59 -11.86 -1.10
CA ILE A 64 -19.36 -12.56 0.16
C ILE A 64 -19.65 -11.60 1.30
N GLU A 65 -20.63 -11.93 2.11
CA GLU A 65 -20.96 -11.16 3.32
C GLU A 65 -20.27 -11.77 4.53
N ASN A 66 -19.49 -10.97 5.26
CA ASN A 66 -18.88 -11.40 6.52
C ASN A 66 -19.93 -11.52 7.63
N THR A 67 -19.77 -12.45 8.54
CA THR A 67 -20.64 -12.60 9.72
C THR A 67 -20.33 -11.59 10.84
N HIS A 68 -19.17 -10.97 10.80
CA HIS A 68 -18.72 -9.91 11.69
C HIS A 68 -17.65 -9.07 11.00
N ASN A 69 -17.43 -7.84 11.43
CA ASN A 69 -16.44 -6.96 10.86
C ASN A 69 -15.02 -7.47 11.14
N LEU A 70 -14.27 -7.79 10.07
CA LEU A 70 -12.90 -8.32 10.12
C LEU A 70 -11.85 -7.20 10.13
N GLY A 71 -12.23 -6.00 9.70
CA GLY A 71 -11.31 -4.92 9.36
C GLY A 71 -10.59 -5.15 8.03
N PHE A 72 -10.15 -4.08 7.41
CA PHE A 72 -9.69 -4.08 6.02
C PHE A 72 -8.54 -5.09 5.74
N ASN A 73 -7.55 -5.23 6.64
CA ASN A 73 -6.42 -6.13 6.41
C ASN A 73 -6.85 -7.60 6.30
N LEU A 74 -7.65 -8.09 7.23
CA LEU A 74 -8.11 -9.47 7.23
C LEU A 74 -9.16 -9.71 6.15
N ASN A 75 -9.99 -8.70 5.87
CA ASN A 75 -10.98 -8.74 4.80
C ASN A 75 -10.30 -8.92 3.44
N PHE A 76 -9.29 -8.11 3.09
CA PHE A 76 -8.51 -8.29 1.87
C PHE A 76 -7.78 -9.65 1.83
N LYS A 77 -7.15 -10.08 2.93
CA LYS A 77 -6.50 -11.38 3.00
C LYS A 77 -7.46 -12.51 2.64
N THR A 78 -8.59 -12.57 3.34
CA THR A 78 -9.56 -13.66 3.15
C THR A 78 -10.18 -13.63 1.77
N ALA A 79 -10.43 -12.47 1.19
CA ALA A 79 -10.93 -12.33 -0.17
C ALA A 79 -9.89 -12.78 -1.22
N CYS A 80 -8.63 -12.36 -1.09
CA CYS A 80 -7.55 -12.76 -1.99
C CYS A 80 -7.30 -14.28 -1.99
N MET A 81 -7.46 -14.94 -0.84
CA MET A 81 -7.30 -16.41 -0.74
C MET A 81 -8.37 -17.20 -1.51
N ARG A 82 -9.48 -16.57 -1.91
CA ARG A 82 -10.57 -17.20 -2.69
C ARG A 82 -10.33 -17.16 -4.19
N ALA A 83 -9.51 -16.24 -4.67
CA ALA A 83 -9.26 -16.06 -6.10
C ALA A 83 -8.61 -17.28 -6.74
N THR A 84 -9.03 -17.63 -7.94
CA THR A 84 -8.54 -18.80 -8.71
C THR A 84 -7.77 -18.41 -9.97
N ALA A 85 -7.93 -17.18 -10.47
CA ALA A 85 -7.23 -16.66 -11.63
C ALA A 85 -5.71 -16.54 -11.40
N ASP A 86 -4.92 -16.46 -12.48
CA ASP A 86 -3.44 -16.40 -12.41
C ASP A 86 -2.91 -15.12 -11.75
N LEU A 87 -3.63 -14.02 -11.96
CA LEU A 87 -3.30 -12.68 -11.46
C LEU A 87 -4.48 -12.11 -10.67
N ILE A 88 -4.20 -11.37 -9.62
CA ILE A 88 -5.19 -10.73 -8.76
C ILE A 88 -4.96 -9.22 -8.75
N ALA A 89 -5.95 -8.44 -9.19
CA ALA A 89 -5.97 -6.99 -9.07
C ALA A 89 -6.73 -6.60 -7.81
N ILE A 90 -6.14 -5.74 -6.99
CA ILE A 90 -6.74 -5.26 -5.74
C ILE A 90 -7.51 -3.97 -6.01
N SER A 91 -8.71 -3.85 -5.47
CA SER A 91 -9.60 -2.71 -5.66
C SER A 91 -10.16 -2.20 -4.35
N ASP A 92 -10.08 -0.89 -4.14
CA ASP A 92 -10.89 -0.19 -3.14
C ASP A 92 -12.30 0.06 -3.72
N GLN A 93 -13.28 0.36 -2.88
CA GLN A 93 -14.70 0.49 -3.24
C GLN A 93 -15.10 1.85 -3.85
N ASP A 94 -14.19 2.84 -3.79
CA ASP A 94 -14.47 4.27 -3.97
C ASP A 94 -13.57 4.97 -5.00
N ASP A 95 -12.73 4.20 -5.69
CA ASP A 95 -11.86 4.63 -6.79
C ASP A 95 -12.61 4.68 -8.14
N VAL A 96 -11.88 5.01 -9.22
CA VAL A 96 -12.30 4.80 -10.60
C VAL A 96 -11.10 4.31 -11.41
N TRP A 97 -11.25 3.18 -12.10
CA TRP A 97 -10.19 2.62 -12.92
C TRP A 97 -10.21 3.16 -14.34
N MET A 98 -9.04 3.42 -14.92
CA MET A 98 -8.92 3.71 -16.35
C MET A 98 -9.18 2.43 -17.16
N PRO A 99 -9.81 2.51 -18.35
CA PRO A 99 -10.22 1.33 -19.11
C PRO A 99 -9.09 0.34 -19.42
N GLU A 100 -7.87 0.83 -19.63
CA GLU A 100 -6.72 -0.01 -19.99
C GLU A 100 -5.88 -0.44 -18.78
N LYS A 101 -6.33 -0.23 -17.54
CA LYS A 101 -5.53 -0.52 -16.34
C LYS A 101 -5.03 -1.97 -16.32
N ILE A 102 -5.94 -2.91 -16.38
CA ILE A 102 -5.59 -4.34 -16.32
C ILE A 102 -4.74 -4.74 -17.52
N GLN A 103 -5.08 -4.30 -18.73
CA GLN A 103 -4.33 -4.62 -19.95
C GLN A 103 -2.86 -4.17 -19.84
N LYS A 104 -2.61 -2.93 -19.43
CA LYS A 104 -1.25 -2.40 -19.29
C LYS A 104 -0.46 -3.10 -18.19
N GLN A 105 -1.10 -3.42 -17.08
CA GLN A 105 -0.46 -4.13 -15.98
C GLN A 105 -0.14 -5.58 -16.35
N VAL A 106 -1.02 -6.29 -17.06
CA VAL A 106 -0.77 -7.65 -17.56
C VAL A 106 0.40 -7.66 -18.56
N GLN A 107 0.48 -6.66 -19.44
CA GLN A 107 1.61 -6.53 -20.38
C GLN A 107 2.95 -6.26 -19.67
N ALA A 108 2.91 -5.54 -18.54
CA ALA A 108 4.10 -5.13 -17.80
C ALA A 108 4.61 -6.19 -16.80
N ILE A 109 3.71 -7.01 -16.22
CA ILE A 109 4.06 -7.86 -15.07
C ILE A 109 5.15 -8.91 -15.38
N GLY A 110 5.26 -9.40 -16.63
CA GLY A 110 6.27 -10.39 -17.01
C GLY A 110 6.43 -11.50 -15.96
N ASP A 111 7.65 -11.70 -15.45
CA ASP A 111 7.96 -12.68 -14.39
C ASP A 111 7.93 -12.08 -12.96
N TYR A 112 7.65 -10.80 -12.82
CA TYR A 112 7.57 -10.14 -11.51
C TYR A 112 6.42 -10.66 -10.65
N ASN A 113 6.57 -10.62 -9.33
CA ASN A 113 5.51 -10.99 -8.38
C ASN A 113 4.39 -9.95 -8.33
N LEU A 114 4.74 -8.68 -8.53
CA LEU A 114 3.83 -7.55 -8.39
C LEU A 114 4.09 -6.52 -9.49
N CYS A 115 3.00 -6.09 -10.12
CA CYS A 115 2.96 -4.89 -10.95
C CYS A 115 2.11 -3.84 -10.26
N PHE A 116 2.54 -2.58 -10.25
CA PHE A 116 1.71 -1.47 -9.80
C PHE A 116 1.79 -0.29 -10.77
N SER A 117 0.85 0.63 -10.65
CA SER A 117 0.84 1.84 -11.47
C SER A 117 0.93 3.11 -10.65
N ALA A 118 1.25 4.24 -11.31
CA ALA A 118 0.90 5.53 -10.76
C ALA A 118 -0.64 5.65 -10.67
N HIS A 119 -1.13 6.62 -9.89
CA HIS A 119 -2.54 6.94 -9.80
C HIS A 119 -2.77 8.44 -9.72
N LEU A 120 -3.97 8.88 -10.06
CA LEU A 120 -4.45 10.23 -9.79
C LEU A 120 -5.01 10.30 -8.37
N ARG A 121 -4.75 11.37 -7.63
CA ARG A 121 -5.34 11.62 -6.31
C ARG A 121 -5.94 13.01 -6.22
N GLY A 122 -7.18 13.10 -5.78
CA GLY A 122 -7.90 14.35 -5.60
C GLY A 122 -9.40 14.17 -5.47
N GLU A 123 -10.11 15.21 -5.06
CA GLU A 123 -11.57 15.21 -4.93
C GLU A 123 -12.28 15.11 -6.29
N ARG A 124 -11.64 15.63 -7.35
CA ARG A 124 -12.12 15.59 -8.73
C ARG A 124 -11.01 15.11 -9.65
N MET A 125 -11.36 14.31 -10.65
CA MET A 125 -10.40 13.73 -11.59
C MET A 125 -9.65 14.82 -12.37
N GLU A 126 -10.34 15.88 -12.79
CA GLU A 126 -9.79 16.96 -13.61
C GLU A 126 -8.72 17.79 -12.90
N THR A 127 -8.78 17.85 -11.57
CA THR A 127 -7.85 18.61 -10.74
C THR A 127 -6.91 17.72 -9.93
N ALA A 128 -7.00 16.40 -10.14
CA ALA A 128 -6.20 15.43 -9.43
C ALA A 128 -4.71 15.53 -9.81
N HIS A 129 -3.84 15.22 -8.88
CA HIS A 129 -2.40 15.18 -9.12
C HIS A 129 -1.91 13.73 -9.20
N ILE A 130 -0.85 13.51 -9.97
CA ILE A 130 -0.24 12.19 -10.10
C ILE A 130 0.52 11.85 -8.83
N VAL A 131 0.24 10.67 -8.29
CA VAL A 131 0.98 10.05 -7.18
C VAL A 131 1.69 8.82 -7.71
N SER A 132 2.97 8.68 -7.35
CA SER A 132 3.81 7.58 -7.79
C SER A 132 4.73 7.14 -6.65
N SER A 133 4.59 5.90 -6.21
CA SER A 133 5.38 5.35 -5.10
C SER A 133 6.79 4.97 -5.55
N GLN A 134 7.75 5.07 -4.64
CA GLN A 134 9.04 4.40 -4.77
C GLN A 134 8.87 2.92 -4.45
N TYR A 135 9.61 2.06 -5.16
CA TYR A 135 9.49 0.61 -5.03
C TYR A 135 10.84 -0.12 -4.89
N ALA A 136 11.93 0.63 -4.78
CA ALA A 136 13.20 0.02 -4.41
C ALA A 136 13.06 -0.68 -3.04
N PRO A 137 13.71 -1.84 -2.83
CA PRO A 137 13.55 -2.61 -1.59
C PRO A 137 13.75 -1.77 -0.33
N GLU A 138 14.77 -0.89 -0.32
CA GLU A 138 15.08 -0.03 0.82
C GLU A 138 14.05 1.09 1.03
N ALA A 139 13.41 1.56 -0.04
CA ALA A 139 12.33 2.55 0.06
C ALA A 139 11.12 1.96 0.77
N LEU A 140 10.86 0.66 0.57
CA LEU A 140 9.77 -0.07 1.23
C LEU A 140 9.97 -0.26 2.74
N LEU A 141 11.12 0.09 3.29
CA LEU A 141 11.29 0.21 4.75
C LEU A 141 10.58 1.45 5.32
N PHE A 142 10.19 2.41 4.48
CA PHE A 142 9.67 3.72 4.89
C PHE A 142 8.32 4.08 4.28
N ALA A 143 7.87 3.35 3.28
CA ALA A 143 6.56 3.56 2.64
C ALA A 143 6.12 2.31 1.89
N GLY A 144 4.84 1.99 1.94
CA GLY A 144 4.21 0.96 1.12
C GLY A 144 3.87 1.45 -0.29
N ILE A 145 3.30 0.54 -1.06
CA ILE A 145 2.66 0.81 -2.35
C ILE A 145 1.15 0.62 -2.11
N ALA A 146 0.33 1.55 -2.57
CA ALA A 146 -1.11 1.49 -2.33
C ALA A 146 -1.76 0.27 -3.02
N GLY A 147 -2.53 -0.51 -2.28
CA GLY A 147 -3.15 -1.77 -2.72
C GLY A 147 -3.96 -1.62 -4.00
N HIS A 148 -4.79 -0.57 -4.09
CA HIS A 148 -5.64 -0.28 -5.26
C HIS A 148 -4.88 -0.04 -6.59
N THR A 149 -3.54 0.06 -6.52
CA THR A 149 -2.69 0.19 -7.72
C THR A 149 -2.09 -1.13 -8.17
N MET A 150 -2.26 -2.23 -7.41
CA MET A 150 -1.55 -3.49 -7.59
C MET A 150 -2.27 -4.48 -8.51
N LEU A 151 -1.46 -5.21 -9.29
CA LEU A 151 -1.77 -6.48 -9.92
C LEU A 151 -0.70 -7.48 -9.45
N VAL A 152 -1.11 -8.61 -8.85
CA VAL A 152 -0.22 -9.51 -8.10
C VAL A 152 -0.41 -10.94 -8.60
N ARG A 153 0.68 -11.72 -8.68
CA ARG A 153 0.58 -13.16 -8.96
C ARG A 153 -0.14 -13.87 -7.84
N ARG A 154 -1.13 -14.68 -8.19
CA ARG A 154 -1.90 -15.46 -7.23
C ARG A 154 -1.01 -16.39 -6.40
N GLU A 155 -0.10 -17.13 -7.04
CA GLU A 155 0.82 -18.05 -6.35
C GLU A 155 1.70 -17.38 -5.28
N PHE A 156 2.04 -16.11 -5.49
CA PHE A 156 2.75 -15.29 -4.51
C PHE A 156 1.78 -14.72 -3.46
N LEU A 157 0.65 -14.14 -3.88
CA LEU A 157 -0.29 -13.45 -2.99
C LEU A 157 -0.95 -14.37 -1.97
N GLN A 158 -1.17 -15.63 -2.34
CA GLN A 158 -1.80 -16.65 -1.46
C GLN A 158 -0.83 -17.32 -0.48
N ARG A 159 0.42 -16.87 -0.38
CA ARG A 159 1.34 -17.32 0.66
C ARG A 159 0.98 -16.65 2.00
N GLU A 160 0.74 -17.46 3.02
CA GLU A 160 0.41 -16.97 4.37
C GLU A 160 1.49 -16.04 4.94
N GLU A 161 2.75 -16.32 4.64
CA GLU A 161 3.93 -15.66 5.21
C GLU A 161 4.05 -14.20 4.83
N ILE A 162 3.51 -13.76 3.68
CA ILE A 162 3.59 -12.37 3.25
C ILE A 162 2.60 -11.45 3.96
N TRP A 163 1.61 -12.03 4.64
CA TRP A 163 0.58 -11.27 5.37
C TRP A 163 1.03 -11.05 6.81
N VAL A 164 1.75 -9.97 7.05
CA VAL A 164 2.22 -9.63 8.40
C VAL A 164 1.03 -9.26 9.29
N ASP A 165 0.82 -10.06 10.35
CA ASP A 165 -0.29 -9.87 11.28
C ASP A 165 -0.34 -8.45 11.85
N LYS A 166 -1.53 -7.85 11.87
CA LYS A 166 -1.80 -6.49 12.37
C LYS A 166 -0.93 -5.40 11.73
N PHE A 167 -0.50 -5.61 10.49
CA PHE A 167 0.23 -4.63 9.70
C PHE A 167 -0.50 -4.41 8.36
N PHE A 168 -0.26 -3.29 7.69
CA PHE A 168 -0.92 -2.98 6.41
C PHE A 168 -0.58 -4.03 5.36
N TYR A 169 -1.62 -4.66 4.80
CA TYR A 169 -1.49 -5.75 3.86
C TYR A 169 -0.71 -5.34 2.61
N ASP A 170 -1.01 -4.17 2.06
CA ASP A 170 -0.40 -3.64 0.84
C ASP A 170 1.11 -3.38 1.02
N TRP A 171 1.51 -2.89 2.19
CA TRP A 171 2.91 -2.69 2.49
C TRP A 171 3.66 -4.02 2.69
N SER A 172 3.08 -4.98 3.39
CA SER A 172 3.68 -6.29 3.58
C SER A 172 3.78 -7.08 2.26
N ILE A 173 2.77 -7.01 1.38
CA ILE A 173 2.81 -7.58 0.04
C ILE A 173 3.93 -6.94 -0.80
N ALA A 174 4.04 -5.61 -0.78
CA ALA A 174 5.05 -4.91 -1.56
C ALA A 174 6.48 -5.32 -1.16
N VAL A 175 6.79 -5.35 0.14
CA VAL A 175 8.13 -5.79 0.58
C VAL A 175 8.32 -7.28 0.34
N GLY A 176 7.30 -8.10 0.58
CA GLY A 176 7.29 -9.54 0.34
C GLY A 176 7.64 -9.91 -1.10
N ALA A 177 7.28 -9.07 -2.08
CA ALA A 177 7.59 -9.32 -3.49
C ALA A 177 9.09 -9.44 -3.79
N TYR A 178 9.95 -8.85 -2.97
CA TYR A 178 11.40 -9.02 -3.05
C TYR A 178 11.92 -10.18 -2.19
N LEU A 179 11.25 -10.48 -1.09
CA LEU A 179 11.72 -11.44 -0.09
C LEU A 179 11.45 -12.89 -0.50
N TYR A 180 10.35 -13.12 -1.24
CA TYR A 180 9.96 -14.45 -1.70
C TYR A 180 10.15 -14.57 -3.20
N ASP A 181 10.78 -15.66 -3.64
CA ASP A 181 11.11 -15.99 -5.05
C ASP A 181 11.95 -14.93 -5.77
N HIS A 182 12.30 -13.83 -5.12
CA HIS A 182 13.17 -12.74 -5.59
C HIS A 182 12.76 -12.11 -6.92
N ARG A 183 11.51 -12.30 -7.36
CA ARG A 183 11.03 -11.75 -8.65
C ARG A 183 10.78 -10.25 -8.60
N GLY A 184 10.59 -9.68 -7.39
CA GLY A 184 10.45 -8.24 -7.19
C GLY A 184 9.20 -7.60 -7.78
N ILE A 185 9.33 -6.32 -8.13
CA ILE A 185 8.24 -5.44 -8.52
C ILE A 185 8.56 -4.73 -9.83
N VAL A 186 7.54 -4.61 -10.69
CA VAL A 186 7.57 -3.75 -11.88
C VAL A 186 6.54 -2.62 -11.75
N LYS A 187 6.82 -1.48 -12.37
CA LYS A 187 5.97 -0.31 -12.33
C LYS A 187 5.53 0.13 -13.71
N VAL A 188 4.27 0.49 -13.85
CA VAL A 188 3.72 1.26 -14.97
C VAL A 188 3.68 2.73 -14.55
N ASP A 189 4.38 3.60 -15.29
CA ASP A 189 4.50 5.03 -14.93
C ASP A 189 3.21 5.84 -15.18
N GLU A 190 2.29 5.30 -15.96
CA GLU A 190 1.02 5.95 -16.24
C GLU A 190 0.05 5.87 -15.04
N PRO A 191 -0.75 6.91 -14.77
CA PRO A 191 -1.81 6.84 -13.78
C PRO A 191 -3.00 6.01 -14.33
N LEU A 192 -3.21 4.83 -13.77
CA LEU A 192 -4.20 3.87 -14.25
C LEU A 192 -5.46 3.78 -13.40
N ASN A 193 -5.55 4.55 -12.33
CA ASN A 193 -6.78 4.76 -11.56
C ASN A 193 -6.80 6.15 -10.92
N TRP A 194 -8.00 6.62 -10.62
CA TRP A 194 -8.23 7.81 -9.83
C TRP A 194 -8.66 7.40 -8.43
N HIS A 195 -7.77 7.66 -7.46
CA HIS A 195 -8.04 7.55 -6.04
C HIS A 195 -8.73 8.81 -5.56
N ARG A 196 -9.99 8.66 -5.22
CA ARG A 196 -10.86 9.75 -4.80
C ARG A 196 -10.55 10.16 -3.37
N SER A 197 -10.22 11.45 -3.17
CA SER A 197 -10.12 12.01 -1.82
C SER A 197 -11.50 12.48 -1.33
N HIS A 198 -11.97 11.95 -0.21
CA HIS A 198 -13.25 12.33 0.39
C HIS A 198 -13.21 12.19 1.94
N GLU A 199 -14.14 12.86 2.62
CA GLU A 199 -14.18 12.93 4.09
C GLU A 199 -14.33 11.56 4.78
N ASN A 200 -14.82 10.57 4.07
CA ASN A 200 -15.05 9.21 4.59
C ASN A 200 -13.88 8.24 4.34
N GLU A 201 -12.76 8.68 3.74
CA GLU A 201 -11.56 7.82 3.66
C GLU A 201 -11.20 7.29 5.06
N ALA A 202 -10.98 5.98 5.18
CA ALA A 202 -10.59 5.36 6.46
C ALA A 202 -9.35 6.03 7.06
N ALA A 203 -8.40 6.43 6.21
CA ALA A 203 -7.21 7.19 6.60
C ALA A 203 -7.52 8.60 7.11
N LEU A 204 -8.57 9.29 6.60
CA LEU A 204 -8.95 10.63 7.02
C LEU A 204 -9.82 10.62 8.28
N LYS A 205 -10.79 9.69 8.43
CA LYS A 205 -11.61 9.58 9.65
C LYS A 205 -10.76 9.39 10.89
N GLN A 206 -9.72 8.58 10.79
CA GLN A 206 -8.81 8.35 11.91
C GLN A 206 -7.88 9.54 12.18
N ASN A 207 -7.69 10.43 11.20
CA ASN A 207 -6.92 11.67 11.37
C ASN A 207 -7.75 12.84 11.87
N LEU A 208 -9.06 12.93 11.52
CA LEU A 208 -9.95 14.02 11.93
C LEU A 208 -10.28 13.99 13.44
N ASP A 209 -10.44 12.80 14.03
CA ASP A 209 -10.72 12.65 15.47
C ASP A 209 -9.54 13.04 16.37
N LEU A 210 -8.35 13.21 15.80
CA LEU A 210 -7.13 13.48 16.55
C LEU A 210 -6.54 14.87 16.33
N PHE A 211 -6.99 15.61 15.30
CA PHE A 211 -6.47 16.94 15.01
C PHE A 211 -7.55 17.89 14.47
N PRO A 212 -7.98 18.91 15.23
CA PRO A 212 -8.72 20.03 14.66
C PRO A 212 -7.88 20.64 13.53
N GLN A 213 -8.53 21.05 12.43
CA GLN A 213 -7.95 21.60 11.20
C GLN A 213 -6.64 22.34 11.44
N SER A 214 -5.52 21.74 11.07
CA SER A 214 -4.21 22.18 11.51
C SER A 214 -3.76 23.40 10.71
N LYS A 215 -3.51 24.49 11.38
CA LYS A 215 -2.57 25.54 10.93
C LYS A 215 -1.30 24.83 10.42
N LYS A 216 -0.80 25.19 9.22
CA LYS A 216 0.43 24.61 8.63
C LYS A 216 1.52 24.54 9.71
N LYS A 217 1.89 23.31 10.13
CA LYS A 217 2.90 23.12 11.16
C LYS A 217 4.27 23.54 10.64
N PRO A 218 5.13 24.16 11.48
CA PRO A 218 6.46 24.58 11.05
C PRO A 218 7.27 23.41 10.48
N THR A 219 7.99 23.62 9.39
CA THR A 219 8.78 22.61 8.66
C THR A 219 9.93 22.00 9.47
N TYR A 220 10.32 22.61 10.60
CA TYR A 220 11.38 22.11 11.50
C TYR A 220 10.89 21.06 12.52
N GLN A 221 9.59 20.91 12.74
CA GLN A 221 9.04 19.97 13.73
C GLN A 221 9.52 18.52 13.56
N PRO A 222 9.60 17.95 12.33
CA PRO A 222 10.13 16.61 12.13
C PRO A 222 11.55 16.43 12.69
N TYR A 223 12.39 17.46 12.61
CA TYR A 223 13.78 17.42 13.08
C TYR A 223 13.87 17.47 14.60
N LEU A 224 13.01 18.28 15.25
CA LEU A 224 13.02 18.43 16.71
C LEU A 224 12.38 17.23 17.43
N TYR A 225 11.23 16.80 16.96
CA TYR A 225 10.44 15.76 17.64
C TYR A 225 10.71 14.35 17.11
N GLY A 226 11.36 14.23 15.95
CA GLY A 226 11.57 12.97 15.26
C GLY A 226 12.36 11.95 16.07
N PHE A 227 13.39 12.36 16.82
CA PHE A 227 14.18 11.46 17.66
C PHE A 227 13.34 10.81 18.76
N ARG A 228 12.53 11.61 19.48
CA ARG A 228 11.63 11.11 20.52
C ARG A 228 10.58 10.15 19.93
N ASN A 229 10.03 10.52 18.78
CA ASN A 229 9.02 9.71 18.10
C ASN A 229 9.63 8.40 17.58
N TYR A 230 10.84 8.44 17.02
CA TYR A 230 11.54 7.25 16.55
C TYR A 230 11.70 6.22 17.68
N ARG A 231 12.16 6.65 18.85
CA ARG A 231 12.29 5.78 20.02
C ARG A 231 10.96 5.21 20.51
N ARG A 232 9.88 5.98 20.44
CA ARG A 232 8.54 5.50 20.79
C ARG A 232 8.06 4.45 19.80
N LEU A 233 8.27 4.66 18.50
CA LEU A 233 7.86 3.70 17.46
C LEU A 233 8.62 2.38 17.57
N GLN A 234 9.91 2.41 17.87
CA GLN A 234 10.71 1.19 18.08
C GLN A 234 10.17 0.27 19.19
N GLN A 235 9.40 0.81 20.12
CA GLN A 235 8.77 0.04 21.20
C GLN A 235 7.44 -0.60 20.77
N LYS A 236 6.85 -0.15 19.64
CA LYS A 236 5.56 -0.65 19.18
C LYS A 236 5.66 -2.08 18.63
N PRO A 237 4.68 -2.95 18.93
CA PRO A 237 4.68 -4.33 18.44
C PRO A 237 4.77 -4.42 16.91
N ASN A 238 4.02 -3.59 16.21
CA ASN A 238 3.97 -3.61 14.74
C ASN A 238 5.28 -3.19 14.09
N TRP A 239 6.01 -2.22 14.70
CA TRP A 239 7.37 -1.89 14.28
C TRP A 239 8.27 -3.13 14.35
N LYS A 240 8.27 -3.79 15.51
CA LYS A 240 9.10 -4.99 15.70
C LYS A 240 8.70 -6.11 14.75
N ARG A 241 7.41 -6.39 14.59
CA ARG A 241 6.91 -7.41 13.66
C ARG A 241 7.39 -7.16 12.24
N PHE A 242 7.14 -5.97 11.72
CA PHE A 242 7.49 -5.63 10.33
C PHE A 242 8.99 -5.70 10.07
N TYR A 243 9.82 -5.00 10.86
CA TYR A 243 11.26 -5.01 10.62
C TYR A 243 11.93 -6.34 10.97
N THR A 244 11.37 -7.14 11.88
CA THR A 244 11.79 -8.52 12.12
C THR A 244 11.47 -9.38 10.90
N PHE A 245 10.25 -9.29 10.39
CA PHE A 245 9.85 -9.97 9.15
C PHE A 245 10.81 -9.64 8.00
N VAL A 246 11.09 -8.36 7.75
CA VAL A 246 12.01 -7.97 6.68
C VAL A 246 13.42 -8.53 6.91
N ARG A 247 13.96 -8.42 8.11
CA ARG A 247 15.30 -8.91 8.45
C ARG A 247 15.41 -10.43 8.27
N GLU A 248 14.43 -11.20 8.73
CA GLU A 248 14.47 -12.67 8.74
C GLU A 248 14.29 -13.27 7.35
N HIS A 249 13.55 -12.59 6.46
CA HIS A 249 13.28 -13.08 5.11
C HIS A 249 14.16 -12.43 4.03
N SER A 250 14.91 -11.37 4.34
CA SER A 250 15.83 -10.78 3.37
C SER A 250 17.15 -11.57 3.29
N ASP A 251 17.49 -12.05 2.10
CA ASP A 251 18.80 -12.63 1.84
C ASP A 251 19.88 -11.54 1.83
N PRO A 252 20.87 -11.59 2.76
CA PRO A 252 21.92 -10.58 2.81
C PRO A 252 22.83 -10.56 1.56
N SER A 253 22.87 -11.64 0.79
CA SER A 253 23.66 -11.70 -0.44
C SER A 253 22.99 -10.99 -1.60
N LEU A 254 21.65 -11.04 -1.68
CA LEU A 254 20.85 -10.40 -2.71
C LEU A 254 20.43 -8.96 -2.33
N TYR A 255 20.09 -8.76 -1.07
CA TYR A 255 19.57 -7.47 -0.55
C TYR A 255 20.38 -6.98 0.66
N PRO A 256 21.72 -6.79 0.54
CA PRO A 256 22.57 -6.46 1.69
C PRO A 256 22.17 -5.16 2.39
N LEU A 257 21.76 -4.14 1.62
CA LEU A 257 21.37 -2.85 2.17
C LEU A 257 20.02 -2.93 2.90
N LEU A 258 19.02 -3.60 2.31
CA LEU A 258 17.72 -3.84 2.93
C LEU A 258 17.87 -4.56 4.28
N HIS A 259 18.62 -5.67 4.28
CA HIS A 259 18.88 -6.47 5.48
C HIS A 259 19.59 -5.66 6.58
N GLN A 260 20.65 -4.91 6.19
CA GLN A 260 21.37 -4.04 7.10
C GLN A 260 20.48 -2.95 7.71
N MET A 261 19.69 -2.27 6.88
CA MET A 261 18.81 -1.20 7.36
C MET A 261 17.69 -1.74 8.26
N ALA A 262 17.04 -2.85 7.92
CA ALA A 262 16.03 -3.50 8.76
C ALA A 262 16.63 -3.90 10.12
N THR A 263 17.84 -4.46 10.12
CA THR A 263 18.57 -4.79 11.36
C THR A 263 18.83 -3.54 12.23
N LEU A 264 19.23 -2.42 11.60
CA LEU A 264 19.47 -1.16 12.33
C LEU A 264 18.18 -0.56 12.90
N MET A 265 17.05 -0.73 12.21
CA MET A 265 15.74 -0.25 12.68
C MET A 265 15.23 -1.01 13.92
N LEU A 266 15.72 -2.20 14.16
CA LEU A 266 15.40 -2.99 15.36
C LEU A 266 16.29 -2.68 16.55
N LYS A 267 17.46 -2.08 16.34
CA LYS A 267 18.42 -1.76 17.40
C LYS A 267 18.10 -0.43 18.09
N ASN A 268 18.07 -0.45 19.42
CA ASN A 268 17.70 0.72 20.24
C ASN A 268 18.93 1.44 20.84
N ASP A 269 19.99 1.62 20.05
CA ASP A 269 21.20 2.35 20.47
C ASP A 269 21.51 3.51 19.51
N VAL A 270 22.24 4.51 20.00
CA VAL A 270 22.54 5.73 19.25
C VAL A 270 23.49 5.46 18.07
N ILE A 271 24.41 4.53 18.21
CA ILE A 271 25.40 4.21 17.16
C ILE A 271 24.67 3.60 15.96
N SER A 272 23.75 2.65 16.20
CA SER A 272 22.92 2.04 15.16
C SER A 272 22.03 3.06 14.47
N LEU A 273 21.45 3.99 15.22
CA LEU A 273 20.63 5.08 14.64
C LEU A 273 21.48 6.01 13.77
N LEU A 274 22.68 6.40 14.18
CA LEU A 274 23.61 7.21 13.38
C LEU A 274 24.06 6.48 12.11
N LYS A 275 24.28 5.16 12.18
CA LYS A 275 24.56 4.33 11.00
C LYS A 275 23.38 4.34 10.03
N LEU A 276 22.15 4.15 10.53
CA LEU A 276 20.94 4.24 9.72
C LEU A 276 20.78 5.60 9.03
N CYS A 277 20.98 6.71 9.79
CA CYS A 277 20.95 8.06 9.23
C CYS A 277 21.97 8.25 8.08
N ARG A 278 23.20 7.74 8.25
CA ARG A 278 24.24 7.78 7.21
C ARG A 278 23.85 6.97 5.99
N LEU A 279 23.26 5.79 6.16
CA LEU A 279 22.76 4.98 5.03
C LEU A 279 21.62 5.70 4.30
N CYS A 280 20.65 6.25 5.02
CA CYS A 280 19.57 7.04 4.42
C CYS A 280 20.10 8.27 3.66
N MET A 281 21.15 8.95 4.18
CA MET A 281 21.80 10.05 3.48
C MET A 281 22.50 9.58 2.20
N LYS A 282 23.26 8.50 2.26
CA LYS A 282 24.00 7.93 1.13
C LYS A 282 23.05 7.47 0.02
N HIS A 283 21.97 6.79 0.37
CA HIS A 283 21.00 6.19 -0.56
C HIS A 283 19.71 7.02 -0.70
N ARG A 284 19.75 8.32 -0.38
CA ARG A 284 18.58 9.20 -0.36
C ARG A 284 17.80 9.29 -1.66
N GLN A 285 18.46 9.16 -2.81
CA GLN A 285 17.81 9.22 -4.12
C GLN A 285 16.91 8.01 -4.39
N THR A 286 17.24 6.87 -3.78
CA THR A 286 16.44 5.65 -3.85
C THR A 286 15.36 5.61 -2.79
N ILE A 287 15.69 6.05 -1.56
CA ILE A 287 14.83 5.91 -0.38
C ILE A 287 13.81 7.04 -0.25
N TYR A 288 14.20 8.28 -0.58
CA TYR A 288 13.33 9.43 -0.37
C TYR A 288 12.20 9.47 -1.42
N PRO A 289 10.92 9.63 -1.02
CA PRO A 289 9.79 9.51 -1.94
C PRO A 289 9.72 10.60 -3.02
N VAL A 290 10.32 11.76 -2.78
CA VAL A 290 10.33 12.89 -3.72
C VAL A 290 11.76 13.12 -4.22
N LYS A 291 12.06 12.66 -5.43
CA LYS A 291 13.41 12.66 -6.02
C LYS A 291 14.03 14.07 -6.08
N GLU A 292 13.25 15.10 -6.41
CA GLU A 292 13.72 16.49 -6.49
C GLU A 292 14.18 17.00 -5.11
N LYS A 293 13.51 16.57 -4.03
CA LYS A 293 13.88 16.92 -2.65
C LYS A 293 15.09 16.17 -2.12
N ALA A 294 15.54 15.12 -2.82
CA ALA A 294 16.71 14.33 -2.46
C ALA A 294 18.03 14.90 -3.04
N GLN A 295 17.97 15.94 -3.85
CA GLN A 295 19.14 16.49 -4.54
C GLN A 295 19.89 17.53 -3.70
N GLY A 296 21.17 17.71 -4.03
CA GLY A 296 22.05 18.74 -3.44
C GLY A 296 22.26 18.60 -1.93
N ILE A 297 22.81 19.63 -1.32
CA ILE A 297 23.13 19.69 0.13
C ILE A 297 21.86 19.56 0.98
N ARG A 298 20.77 20.22 0.58
CA ARG A 298 19.48 20.11 1.28
C ARG A 298 18.94 18.68 1.27
N GLY A 299 19.12 17.97 0.14
CA GLY A 299 18.77 16.56 0.04
C GLY A 299 19.63 15.67 0.92
N MET A 300 20.92 15.96 1.07
CA MET A 300 21.81 15.24 2.00
C MET A 300 21.34 15.39 3.45
N ILE A 301 21.03 16.61 3.88
CA ILE A 301 20.53 16.89 5.24
C ILE A 301 19.19 16.16 5.45
N ARG A 302 18.24 16.27 4.54
CA ARG A 302 16.98 15.55 4.63
C ARG A 302 17.17 14.03 4.67
N GLY A 303 18.08 13.51 3.84
CA GLY A 303 18.42 12.08 3.84
C GLY A 303 18.96 11.62 5.18
N PHE A 304 19.88 12.38 5.78
CA PHE A 304 20.42 12.08 7.12
C PHE A 304 19.31 12.05 8.17
N PHE A 305 18.41 13.02 8.17
CA PHE A 305 17.29 13.09 9.11
C PHE A 305 16.06 12.26 8.69
N TYR A 306 16.15 11.46 7.63
CA TYR A 306 14.98 10.75 7.13
C TYR A 306 14.34 9.77 8.13
N PRO A 307 15.07 9.01 8.95
CA PRO A 307 14.46 8.21 10.02
C PRO A 307 13.60 9.02 10.98
N PHE A 308 13.99 10.27 11.26
CA PHE A 308 13.22 11.17 12.13
C PHE A 308 12.01 11.77 11.42
N ILE A 309 12.16 12.16 10.14
CA ILE A 309 11.06 12.65 9.31
C ILE A 309 10.00 11.57 9.17
N PHE A 310 10.42 10.34 8.90
CA PHE A 310 9.56 9.18 8.82
C PHE A 310 8.81 8.93 10.13
N SER A 311 9.52 8.87 11.25
CA SER A 311 8.90 8.63 12.55
C SER A 311 7.94 9.74 12.97
N TYR A 312 8.23 10.98 12.59
CA TYR A 312 7.32 12.10 12.82
C TYR A 312 6.02 11.93 12.00
N ARG A 313 6.12 11.52 10.75
CA ARG A 313 4.96 11.21 9.91
C ARG A 313 4.14 10.07 10.51
N CYS A 314 4.78 8.97 10.92
CA CYS A 314 4.10 7.84 11.57
C CYS A 314 3.37 8.22 12.86
N SER A 315 3.83 9.25 13.55
CA SER A 315 3.24 9.69 14.84
C SER A 315 2.19 10.79 14.70
N THR A 316 2.13 11.48 13.55
CA THR A 316 1.35 12.72 13.42
C THR A 316 0.34 12.74 12.27
N PHE A 317 0.51 11.95 11.20
CA PHE A 317 -0.32 12.10 10.00
C PHE A 317 -0.79 10.78 9.38
N ASP A 318 -0.09 10.28 8.41
CA ASP A 318 -0.62 9.29 7.47
C ASP A 318 -0.36 7.84 7.90
N LEU A 319 0.64 7.61 8.76
CA LEU A 319 1.15 6.30 9.13
C LEU A 319 0.92 5.96 10.61
N LYS A 320 0.06 6.71 11.30
CA LYS A 320 -0.20 6.50 12.73
C LYS A 320 -0.83 5.15 13.02
N LEU A 321 -1.63 4.67 12.07
CA LEU A 321 -2.30 3.38 12.15
C LEU A 321 -1.34 2.20 12.05
N GLU A 322 -0.37 2.29 11.16
CA GLU A 322 0.52 1.20 10.80
C GLU A 322 1.34 0.71 11.99
N PHE A 323 1.70 1.63 12.89
CA PHE A 323 2.53 1.31 14.04
C PHE A 323 1.84 1.45 15.41
N ASN A 324 0.58 1.89 15.46
CA ASN A 324 -0.17 2.08 16.70
C ASN A 324 -1.28 1.06 16.94
N LEU A 325 -1.51 0.15 15.99
CA LEU A 325 -2.47 -0.96 16.13
C LEU A 325 -1.98 -2.03 17.10
#